data_6a5cfc02aba1ec681bcee6515f7a98f1
#
_entry.id   6a5cfc02aba1ec681bcee6515f7a98f1
#
_cell.length_a   1.000
_cell.length_b   1.000
_cell.length_c   1.000
_cell.angle_alpha   90.00
_cell.angle_beta   90.00
_cell.angle_gamma   90.00
#
_symmetry.space_group_name_H-M   'P 1'
#
loop_
_entity.id
_entity.type
_entity.pdbx_description
1 polymer ?
#
loop_
_entity_poly.entity_id
_entity_poly.type
_entity_poly.pdbx_seq_one_letter_code
_entity_poly.pdbx_strand_id
1 'polypeptide(L)'
;MFAELQRRRESGRVFEKHAFATLRDLFRWGMRGADGYQQLAETGYMLLAERTRHARDAETVRDVLQQVMRVHIDPEALYDRADTLAAQLGPERLAALQSAAQHHRIVWTSAMRRLVCLTAAALQQNEPVLLVGETGAGKTSVCDIVATAFGRPLH
;
A
#
# COMPACT_ATOMS: atom_id res chain seq x y z
N MET A 1 -12.32 -15.00 -2.03
CA MET A 1 -12.03 -13.57 -2.17
C MET A 1 -12.25 -13.07 -3.59
N PHE A 2 -11.51 -13.51 -4.62
CA PHE A 2 -11.67 -13.00 -6.00
C PHE A 2 -13.09 -13.15 -6.55
N ALA A 3 -13.70 -14.32 -6.39
CA ALA A 3 -15.09 -14.57 -6.79
C ALA A 3 -16.08 -13.62 -6.06
N GLU A 4 -15.84 -13.30 -4.81
CA GLU A 4 -16.67 -12.38 -4.04
C GLU A 4 -16.50 -10.93 -4.51
N LEU A 5 -15.28 -10.50 -4.80
CA LEU A 5 -15.01 -9.19 -5.40
C LEU A 5 -15.69 -9.05 -6.77
N GLN A 6 -15.61 -10.09 -7.62
CA GLN A 6 -16.30 -10.11 -8.91
C GLN A 6 -17.82 -10.04 -8.74
N ARG A 7 -18.39 -10.82 -7.83
CA ARG A 7 -19.82 -10.81 -7.54
C ARG A 7 -20.31 -9.42 -7.08
N ARG A 8 -19.55 -8.75 -6.21
CA ARG A 8 -19.88 -7.39 -5.76
C ARG A 8 -19.78 -6.37 -6.89
N ARG A 9 -18.84 -6.53 -7.81
CA ARG A 9 -18.75 -5.72 -9.03
C ARG A 9 -19.97 -5.92 -9.93
N GLU A 10 -20.35 -7.16 -10.19
CA GLU A 10 -21.51 -7.50 -11.03
C GLU A 10 -22.84 -7.02 -10.44
N SER A 11 -22.95 -6.98 -9.12
CA SER A 11 -24.12 -6.44 -8.41
C SER A 11 -24.16 -4.90 -8.34
N GLY A 12 -23.22 -4.20 -8.99
CA GLY A 12 -23.19 -2.73 -9.02
C GLY A 12 -22.75 -2.07 -7.70
N ARG A 13 -22.16 -2.83 -6.77
CA ARG A 13 -21.66 -2.31 -5.50
C ARG A 13 -20.27 -1.68 -5.62
N VAL A 14 -19.64 -1.78 -6.78
CA VAL A 14 -18.33 -1.21 -7.09
C VAL A 14 -18.49 -0.23 -8.25
N PHE A 15 -17.96 0.97 -8.12
CA PHE A 15 -18.04 2.02 -9.12
C PHE A 15 -17.07 1.81 -10.28
N GLU A 16 -15.87 1.30 -9.99
CA GLU A 16 -14.87 0.99 -11.02
C GLU A 16 -15.29 -0.24 -11.84
N LYS A 17 -15.74 0.02 -13.08
CA LYS A 17 -16.18 -1.03 -14.02
C LYS A 17 -15.01 -1.82 -14.62
N HIS A 18 -13.80 -1.24 -14.67
CA HIS A 18 -12.64 -1.82 -15.34
C HIS A 18 -11.51 -2.14 -14.36
N ALA A 19 -11.01 -3.37 -14.41
CA ALA A 19 -9.78 -3.85 -13.77
C ALA A 19 -9.67 -3.63 -12.25
N PHE A 20 -10.77 -3.75 -11.53
CA PHE A 20 -10.80 -3.61 -10.07
C PHE A 20 -9.82 -4.55 -9.36
N ALA A 21 -9.78 -5.81 -9.75
CA ALA A 21 -8.77 -6.79 -9.34
C ALA A 21 -8.61 -7.83 -10.45
N THR A 22 -7.38 -8.12 -10.82
CA THR A 22 -7.04 -9.10 -11.86
C THR A 22 -6.35 -10.32 -11.24
N LEU A 23 -6.25 -11.42 -11.99
CA LEU A 23 -5.46 -12.59 -11.58
C LEU A 23 -3.98 -12.19 -11.34
N ARG A 24 -3.45 -11.25 -12.14
CA ARG A 24 -2.08 -10.73 -11.95
C ARG A 24 -1.92 -10.08 -10.57
N ASP A 25 -2.92 -9.34 -10.11
CA ASP A 25 -2.89 -8.71 -8.78
C ASP A 25 -2.91 -9.76 -7.67
N LEU A 26 -3.63 -10.87 -7.85
CA LEU A 26 -3.61 -11.98 -6.90
C LEU A 26 -2.26 -12.67 -6.84
N PHE A 27 -1.61 -12.89 -7.99
CA PHE A 27 -0.25 -13.43 -8.02
C PHE A 27 0.74 -12.49 -7.32
N ARG A 28 0.69 -11.19 -7.62
CA ARG A 28 1.52 -10.18 -6.93
C ARG A 28 1.30 -10.20 -5.43
N TRP A 29 0.05 -10.28 -5.00
CA TRP A 29 -0.29 -10.35 -3.59
C TRP A 29 0.28 -11.61 -2.92
N GLY A 30 0.10 -12.78 -3.53
CA GLY A 30 0.66 -14.04 -3.04
C GLY A 30 2.19 -14.04 -2.95
N MET A 31 2.88 -13.35 -3.88
CA MET A 31 4.34 -13.23 -3.89
C MET A 31 4.89 -12.32 -2.81
N ARG A 32 4.08 -11.43 -2.21
CA ARG A 32 4.54 -10.53 -1.13
C ARG A 32 4.87 -11.26 0.17
N GLY A 33 4.42 -12.51 0.32
CA GLY A 33 4.58 -13.28 1.54
C GLY A 33 3.72 -12.72 2.69
N ALA A 34 3.46 -13.53 3.68
CA ALA A 34 2.82 -13.10 4.92
C ALA A 34 3.00 -14.19 5.98
N ASP A 35 3.25 -13.79 7.23
CA ASP A 35 3.40 -14.72 8.35
C ASP A 35 2.05 -15.16 8.95
N GLY A 36 0.94 -14.59 8.48
CA GLY A 36 -0.40 -14.92 8.94
C GLY A 36 -1.50 -14.18 8.21
N TYR A 37 -2.76 -14.53 8.52
CA TYR A 37 -3.93 -13.96 7.85
C TYR A 37 -4.08 -12.45 8.07
N GLN A 38 -3.67 -11.90 9.20
CA GLN A 38 -3.69 -10.47 9.48
C GLN A 38 -2.78 -9.72 8.49
N GLN A 39 -1.53 -10.11 8.41
CA GLN A 39 -0.55 -9.49 7.51
C GLN A 39 -0.94 -9.70 6.04
N LEU A 40 -1.45 -10.89 5.69
CA LEU A 40 -1.94 -11.17 4.35
C LEU A 40 -3.10 -10.24 3.96
N ALA A 41 -4.05 -10.00 4.87
CA ALA A 41 -5.17 -9.10 4.62
C ALA A 41 -4.72 -7.63 4.49
N GLU A 42 -3.81 -7.18 5.35
CA GLU A 42 -3.24 -5.83 5.31
C GLU A 42 -2.46 -5.57 4.01
N THR A 43 -1.62 -6.51 3.58
CA THR A 43 -0.92 -6.40 2.28
C THR A 43 -1.88 -6.46 1.10
N GLY A 44 -2.97 -7.22 1.20
CA GLY A 44 -4.05 -7.23 0.21
C GLY A 44 -4.79 -5.90 0.15
N TYR A 45 -5.07 -5.28 1.30
CA TYR A 45 -5.65 -3.94 1.36
C TYR A 45 -4.74 -2.91 0.69
N MET A 46 -3.46 -2.87 1.04
CA MET A 46 -2.47 -1.98 0.42
C MET A 46 -2.39 -2.14 -1.10
N LEU A 47 -2.49 -3.37 -1.62
CA LEU A 47 -2.37 -3.63 -3.05
C LEU A 47 -3.65 -3.34 -3.83
N LEU A 48 -4.81 -3.65 -3.26
CA LEU A 48 -6.08 -3.67 -3.98
C LEU A 48 -6.95 -2.45 -3.66
N ALA A 49 -7.05 -2.05 -2.39
CA ALA A 49 -7.90 -0.95 -1.98
C ALA A 49 -7.28 0.42 -2.26
N GLU A 50 -5.97 0.56 -2.01
CA GLU A 50 -5.28 1.84 -2.09
C GLU A 50 -5.16 2.42 -3.50
N ARG A 51 -5.34 1.60 -4.52
CA ARG A 51 -5.36 2.05 -5.92
C ARG A 51 -6.74 2.47 -6.41
N THR A 52 -7.79 2.24 -5.62
CA THR A 52 -9.14 2.62 -6.02
C THR A 52 -9.33 4.13 -5.93
N ARG A 53 -10.12 4.69 -6.86
CA ARG A 53 -10.40 6.13 -6.92
C ARG A 53 -11.54 6.54 -6.00
N HIS A 54 -12.38 5.60 -5.63
CA HIS A 54 -13.58 5.83 -4.82
C HIS A 54 -13.42 5.17 -3.45
N ALA A 55 -13.62 5.94 -2.38
CA ALA A 55 -13.54 5.44 -1.00
C ALA A 55 -14.44 4.22 -0.77
N ARG A 56 -15.62 4.21 -1.38
CA ARG A 56 -16.57 3.09 -1.29
C ARG A 56 -16.03 1.79 -1.89
N ASP A 57 -15.21 1.87 -2.93
CA ASP A 57 -14.58 0.70 -3.53
C ASP A 57 -13.48 0.15 -2.61
N ALA A 58 -12.70 1.03 -1.98
CA ALA A 58 -11.72 0.66 -0.95
C ALA A 58 -12.41 -0.02 0.25
N GLU A 59 -13.52 0.52 0.72
CA GLU A 59 -14.34 -0.10 1.77
C GLU A 59 -14.84 -1.49 1.37
N THR A 60 -15.30 -1.64 0.12
CA THR A 60 -15.74 -2.95 -0.40
C THR A 60 -14.62 -3.98 -0.40
N VAL A 61 -13.40 -3.59 -0.78
CA VAL A 61 -12.22 -4.47 -0.71
C VAL A 61 -11.91 -4.85 0.73
N ARG A 62 -11.89 -3.86 1.63
CA ARG A 62 -11.67 -4.09 3.06
C ARG A 62 -12.66 -5.11 3.62
N ASP A 63 -13.95 -4.90 3.37
CA ASP A 63 -15.00 -5.76 3.90
C ASP A 63 -14.87 -7.20 3.39
N VAL A 64 -14.53 -7.38 2.11
CA VAL A 64 -14.30 -8.71 1.55
C VAL A 64 -13.07 -9.38 2.18
N LEU A 65 -11.97 -8.64 2.35
CA LEU A 65 -10.76 -9.16 3.01
C LEU A 65 -11.05 -9.58 4.45
N GLN A 66 -11.71 -8.71 5.22
CA GLN A 66 -12.09 -8.99 6.61
C GLN A 66 -13.02 -10.22 6.73
N GLN A 67 -14.02 -10.29 5.85
CA GLN A 67 -14.98 -11.39 5.84
C GLN A 67 -14.32 -12.74 5.51
N VAL A 68 -13.47 -12.76 4.46
CA VAL A 68 -12.84 -14.00 3.98
C VAL A 68 -11.75 -14.49 4.93
N MET A 69 -10.96 -13.58 5.48
CA MET A 69 -9.81 -13.92 6.33
C MET A 69 -10.12 -13.89 7.83
N ARG A 70 -11.31 -13.41 8.20
CA ARG A 70 -11.76 -13.29 9.59
C ARG A 70 -10.81 -12.46 10.45
N VAL A 71 -10.35 -11.35 9.91
CA VAL A 71 -9.44 -10.39 10.54
C VAL A 71 -10.04 -9.00 10.52
N HIS A 72 -9.51 -8.09 11.32
CA HIS A 72 -9.90 -6.68 11.29
C HIS A 72 -8.80 -5.85 10.62
N ILE A 73 -9.18 -4.96 9.70
CA ILE A 73 -8.28 -4.01 9.04
C ILE A 73 -8.73 -2.60 9.43
N ASP A 74 -7.85 -1.88 10.12
CA ASP A 74 -8.00 -0.46 10.39
C ASP A 74 -7.09 0.33 9.45
N PRO A 75 -7.65 0.97 8.39
CA PRO A 75 -6.86 1.69 7.40
C PRO A 75 -6.09 2.88 7.96
N GLU A 76 -6.60 3.53 9.01
CA GLU A 76 -5.94 4.68 9.62
C GLU A 76 -4.75 4.24 10.47
N ALA A 77 -4.95 3.26 11.34
CA ALA A 77 -3.90 2.72 12.17
C ALA A 77 -2.83 1.95 11.39
N LEU A 78 -3.20 1.39 10.22
CA LEU A 78 -2.31 0.55 9.42
C LEU A 78 -0.96 1.22 9.09
N TYR A 79 -0.99 2.51 8.73
CA TYR A 79 0.21 3.25 8.34
C TYR A 79 0.87 4.00 9.49
N ASP A 80 0.20 4.13 10.62
CA ASP A 80 0.73 4.79 11.82
C ASP A 80 1.53 3.83 12.70
N ARG A 81 1.35 2.53 12.54
CA ARG A 81 2.13 1.52 13.27
C ARG A 81 3.57 1.48 12.76
N ALA A 82 4.52 1.61 13.68
CA ALA A 82 5.95 1.58 13.37
C ALA A 82 6.39 0.22 12.77
N ASP A 83 5.76 -0.88 13.18
CA ASP A 83 6.04 -2.22 12.71
C ASP A 83 5.61 -2.45 11.25
N THR A 84 4.57 -1.78 10.77
CA THR A 84 4.12 -1.90 9.37
C THR A 84 5.22 -1.47 8.40
N LEU A 85 5.83 -0.32 8.63
CA LEU A 85 6.92 0.18 7.78
C LEU A 85 8.19 -0.68 7.95
N ALA A 86 8.49 -1.10 9.17
CA ALA A 86 9.61 -1.99 9.46
C ALA A 86 9.46 -3.35 8.76
N ALA A 87 8.26 -3.93 8.76
CA ALA A 87 7.97 -5.18 8.06
C ALA A 87 8.13 -5.05 6.53
N GLN A 88 7.81 -3.88 5.96
CA GLN A 88 7.96 -3.64 4.52
C GLN A 88 9.41 -3.41 4.10
N LEU A 89 10.23 -2.76 4.94
CA LEU A 89 11.58 -2.32 4.55
C LEU A 89 12.71 -3.21 5.07
N GLY A 90 12.50 -3.82 6.24
CA GLY A 90 13.58 -4.37 7.03
C GLY A 90 14.42 -3.30 7.76
N PRO A 91 15.27 -3.70 8.71
CA PRO A 91 15.93 -2.75 9.62
C PRO A 91 16.90 -1.79 8.92
N GLU A 92 17.68 -2.26 7.95
CA GLU A 92 18.68 -1.45 7.27
C GLU A 92 18.05 -0.33 6.42
N ARG A 93 17.04 -0.68 5.60
CA ARG A 93 16.34 0.30 4.77
C ARG A 93 15.50 1.25 5.60
N LEU A 94 14.94 0.78 6.71
CA LEU A 94 14.22 1.65 7.64
C LEU A 94 15.15 2.71 8.24
N ALA A 95 16.35 2.33 8.67
CA ALA A 95 17.34 3.26 9.19
C ALA A 95 17.79 4.27 8.11
N ALA A 96 18.05 3.82 6.89
CA ALA A 96 18.39 4.68 5.77
C ALA A 96 17.26 5.66 5.43
N LEU A 97 16.00 5.20 5.43
CA LEU A 97 14.83 6.03 5.20
C LEU A 97 14.66 7.10 6.29
N GLN A 98 14.85 6.73 7.55
CA GLN A 98 14.77 7.66 8.67
C GLN A 98 15.87 8.73 8.59
N SER A 99 17.10 8.35 8.24
CA SER A 99 18.20 9.26 8.02
C SER A 99 17.92 10.23 6.85
N ALA A 100 17.46 9.72 5.72
CA ALA A 100 17.07 10.54 4.57
C ALA A 100 15.93 11.50 4.92
N ALA A 101 14.92 11.03 5.64
CA ALA A 101 13.80 11.87 6.07
C ALA A 101 14.23 13.01 7.01
N GLN A 102 15.18 12.77 7.91
CA GLN A 102 15.77 13.79 8.77
C GLN A 102 16.55 14.81 7.93
N HIS A 103 17.37 14.36 6.98
CA HIS A 103 18.14 15.24 6.11
C HIS A 103 17.24 16.19 5.30
N HIS A 104 16.15 15.66 4.75
CA HIS A 104 15.15 16.43 3.98
C HIS A 104 14.14 17.18 4.87
N ARG A 105 14.26 17.12 6.20
CA ARG A 105 13.34 17.74 7.16
C ARG A 105 11.88 17.37 6.92
N ILE A 106 11.62 16.10 6.64
CA ILE A 106 10.27 15.61 6.35
C ILE A 106 9.39 15.63 7.60
N VAL A 107 8.21 16.20 7.47
CA VAL A 107 7.17 16.10 8.50
C VAL A 107 6.37 14.82 8.27
N TRP A 108 6.41 13.91 9.23
CA TRP A 108 5.71 12.62 9.17
C TRP A 108 4.22 12.78 9.47
N THR A 109 3.45 13.22 8.48
CA THR A 109 1.98 13.15 8.53
C THR A 109 1.50 11.74 8.20
N SER A 110 0.26 11.37 8.58
CA SER A 110 -0.35 10.07 8.20
C SER A 110 -0.35 9.86 6.68
N ALA A 111 -0.63 10.91 5.91
CA ALA A 111 -0.57 10.87 4.45
C ALA A 111 0.84 10.56 3.94
N MET A 112 1.87 11.16 4.52
CA MET A 112 3.26 10.90 4.16
C MET A 112 3.66 9.47 4.50
N ARG A 113 3.33 9.00 5.71
CA ARG A 113 3.60 7.60 6.12
C ARG A 113 2.95 6.60 5.17
N ARG A 114 1.68 6.83 4.83
CA ARG A 114 0.95 5.99 3.86
C ARG A 114 1.66 5.95 2.51
N LEU A 115 2.01 7.09 1.92
CA LEU A 115 2.71 7.16 0.63
C LEU A 115 4.07 6.45 0.66
N VAL A 116 4.86 6.68 1.71
CA VAL A 116 6.16 6.02 1.89
C VAL A 116 5.99 4.51 2.01
N CYS A 117 5.05 4.04 2.83
CA CYS A 117 4.80 2.61 3.03
C CYS A 117 4.39 1.94 1.71
N LEU A 118 3.45 2.51 0.97
CA LEU A 118 2.96 1.96 -0.30
C LEU A 118 4.07 1.95 -1.38
N THR A 119 4.85 3.03 -1.46
CA THR A 119 5.96 3.13 -2.42
C THR A 119 7.06 2.13 -2.08
N ALA A 120 7.43 2.03 -0.81
CA ALA A 120 8.43 1.08 -0.33
C ALA A 120 8.01 -0.38 -0.58
N ALA A 121 6.76 -0.72 -0.27
CA ALA A 121 6.21 -2.05 -0.52
C ALA A 121 6.26 -2.45 -2.00
N ALA A 122 5.94 -1.51 -2.89
CA ALA A 122 6.00 -1.75 -4.33
C ALA A 122 7.45 -1.90 -4.84
N LEU A 123 8.37 -1.01 -4.41
CA LEU A 123 9.77 -1.09 -4.83
C LEU A 123 10.47 -2.35 -4.31
N GLN A 124 10.10 -2.85 -3.14
CA GLN A 124 10.62 -4.12 -2.62
C GLN A 124 10.28 -5.30 -3.54
N GLN A 125 9.15 -5.24 -4.21
CA GLN A 125 8.69 -6.25 -5.16
C GLN A 125 9.08 -5.92 -6.62
N ASN A 126 9.93 -4.90 -6.84
CA ASN A 126 10.26 -4.37 -8.17
C ASN A 126 9.03 -3.98 -9.01
N GLU A 127 7.96 -3.54 -8.35
CA GLU A 127 6.76 -3.05 -9.02
C GLU A 127 6.92 -1.57 -9.40
N PRO A 128 6.45 -1.14 -10.58
CA PRO A 128 6.44 0.27 -10.94
C PRO A 128 5.43 1.03 -10.09
N VAL A 129 5.79 2.26 -9.70
CA VAL A 129 4.94 3.15 -8.89
C VAL A 129 4.64 4.41 -9.66
N LEU A 130 3.37 4.80 -9.69
CA LEU A 130 2.92 6.09 -10.20
C LEU A 130 2.25 6.87 -9.06
N LEU A 131 2.90 7.96 -8.63
CA LEU A 131 2.33 8.88 -7.64
C LEU A 131 1.52 9.98 -8.33
N VAL A 132 0.22 10.00 -8.08
CA VAL A 132 -0.70 10.99 -8.62
C VAL A 132 -1.30 11.82 -7.50
N GLY A 133 -1.39 13.13 -7.66
CA GLY A 133 -1.97 14.03 -6.66
C GLY A 133 -1.60 15.48 -6.91
N GLU A 134 -2.12 16.36 -6.09
CA GLU A 134 -1.92 17.81 -6.18
C GLU A 134 -0.45 18.21 -5.96
N THR A 135 -0.08 19.38 -6.47
CA THR A 135 1.23 19.99 -6.21
C THR A 135 1.37 20.26 -4.71
N GLY A 136 2.54 19.96 -4.15
CA GLY A 136 2.78 20.13 -2.72
C GLY A 136 2.37 18.93 -1.85
N ALA A 137 1.77 17.89 -2.40
CA ALA A 137 1.40 16.66 -1.67
C ALA A 137 2.59 15.77 -1.23
N GLY A 138 3.82 16.23 -1.37
CA GLY A 138 5.01 15.51 -0.93
C GLY A 138 5.49 14.36 -1.83
N LYS A 139 4.97 14.25 -3.07
CA LYS A 139 5.32 13.16 -3.99
C LYS A 139 6.83 13.07 -4.28
N THR A 140 7.45 14.19 -4.60
CA THR A 140 8.89 14.26 -4.86
C THR A 140 9.69 13.87 -3.62
N SER A 141 9.31 14.38 -2.46
CA SER A 141 9.97 14.04 -1.19
C SER A 141 9.88 12.55 -0.88
N VAL A 142 8.74 11.91 -1.15
CA VAL A 142 8.59 10.44 -1.01
C VAL A 142 9.53 9.71 -1.97
N CYS A 143 9.61 10.15 -3.24
CA CYS A 143 10.54 9.55 -4.20
C CYS A 143 11.99 9.66 -3.71
N ASP A 144 12.41 10.84 -3.24
CA ASP A 144 13.77 11.09 -2.76
C ASP A 144 14.15 10.18 -1.59
N ILE A 145 13.34 10.15 -0.53
CA ILE A 145 13.66 9.38 0.67
C ILE A 145 13.59 7.88 0.43
N VAL A 146 12.63 7.42 -0.36
CA VAL A 146 12.49 5.99 -0.65
C VAL A 146 13.58 5.53 -1.64
N ALA A 147 13.89 6.31 -2.68
CA ALA A 147 15.00 6.00 -3.58
C ALA A 147 16.33 5.92 -2.82
N THR A 148 16.59 6.86 -1.91
CA THR A 148 17.77 6.84 -1.03
C THR A 148 17.80 5.57 -0.18
N ALA A 149 16.69 5.18 0.46
CA ALA A 149 16.62 3.98 1.28
C ALA A 149 16.86 2.67 0.48
N PHE A 150 16.53 2.69 -0.81
CA PHE A 150 16.76 1.56 -1.71
C PHE A 150 18.07 1.64 -2.50
N GLY A 151 18.88 2.68 -2.28
CA GLY A 151 20.15 2.92 -3.02
C GLY A 151 19.92 3.11 -4.53
N ARG A 152 18.77 3.64 -4.93
CA ARG A 152 18.42 3.87 -6.34
C ARG A 152 18.60 5.35 -6.68
N PRO A 153 19.32 5.67 -7.80
CA PRO A 153 19.43 7.06 -8.25
C PRO A 153 18.08 7.56 -8.78
N LEU A 154 17.79 8.83 -8.50
CA LEU A 154 16.71 9.56 -9.16
C LEU A 154 17.24 10.26 -10.40
N HIS A 155 16.51 10.16 -11.48
CA HIS A 155 16.84 10.81 -12.76
C HIS A 155 15.79 11.83 -13.15
#